data_abc0b4647b26e9cc44523c274ef2b7ab
#
_entry.id   abc0b4647b26e9cc44523c274ef2b7ab
#
_cell.length_a   1.000
_cell.length_b   1.000
_cell.length_c   1.000
_cell.angle_alpha   90.00
_cell.angle_beta   90.00
_cell.angle_gamma   90.00
#
_symmetry.space_group_name_H-M   'P 1'
#
loop_
_entity.id
_entity.type
_entity.pdbx_description
1 polymer ?
#
loop_
_entity_poly.entity_id
_entity_poly.type
_entity_poly.pdbx_seq_one_letter_code
_entity_poly.pdbx_strand_id
1 'polypeptide(L)'
;MDHLDNVHIAGIEVSCIVGIHDFERTLEQPLVCDIEVGFERRPGLFGATLAESIDYARLEGTVRFVLEHGQFFLLEDAAEALCATVLAPQRVRPARCTVRLNKPRALGGRCIPGVSIARSAAEYHPVLEHNHFGTVDVLHEGPACGVYMLHIPAGGLIPPHVHRTMAEAELVFGEGLLLNNVPVASGMAHVWPSDFVHAYMNAHSAESTILCINRLRFDPQDEILVTTHLADLPDTTPFGKRYFGIP
;
A
#
# COMPACT_ATOMS: atom_id res chain seq x y z
N MET A 1 -10.25 -14.81 -26.04
CA MET A 1 -9.12 -14.08 -25.39
C MET A 1 -9.60 -12.67 -25.22
N ASP A 2 -9.83 -12.26 -24.00
CA ASP A 2 -10.28 -10.90 -23.70
C ASP A 2 -9.14 -9.94 -24.06
N HIS A 3 -9.44 -8.99 -24.94
CA HIS A 3 -8.48 -7.97 -25.32
C HIS A 3 -8.36 -6.98 -24.17
N LEU A 4 -7.34 -7.17 -23.32
CA LEU A 4 -6.99 -6.22 -22.28
C LEU A 4 -6.00 -5.19 -22.84
N ASP A 5 -6.26 -3.92 -22.56
CA ASP A 5 -5.23 -2.90 -22.67
C ASP A 5 -4.28 -3.03 -21.47
N ASN A 6 -3.00 -2.69 -21.64
CA ASN A 6 -2.01 -2.81 -20.59
C ASN A 6 -1.32 -1.47 -20.31
N VAL A 7 -1.20 -1.12 -19.04
CA VAL A 7 -0.24 -0.13 -18.56
C VAL A 7 0.93 -0.88 -17.96
N HIS A 8 2.15 -0.50 -18.30
CA HIS A 8 3.35 -1.10 -17.73
C HIS A 8 4.34 -0.04 -17.27
N ILE A 9 5.08 -0.35 -16.21
CA ILE A 9 6.20 0.43 -15.72
C ILE A 9 7.37 -0.54 -15.58
N ALA A 10 8.49 -0.20 -16.20
CA ALA A 10 9.71 -1.00 -16.14
C ALA A 10 10.82 -0.25 -15.40
N GLY A 11 11.63 -0.99 -14.65
CA GLY A 11 12.83 -0.47 -13.99
C GLY A 11 12.54 0.41 -12.78
N ILE A 12 11.48 0.14 -12.00
CA ILE A 12 11.27 0.82 -10.72
C ILE A 12 12.36 0.34 -9.74
N GLU A 13 13.32 1.20 -9.45
CA GLU A 13 14.36 0.91 -8.48
C GLU A 13 13.92 1.31 -7.07
N VAL A 14 13.95 0.38 -6.12
CA VAL A 14 13.58 0.59 -4.71
C VAL A 14 14.70 0.09 -3.81
N SER A 15 15.14 0.91 -2.86
CA SER A 15 16.02 0.46 -1.77
C SER A 15 15.15 -0.03 -0.62
N CYS A 16 15.25 -1.29 -0.26
CA CYS A 16 14.41 -1.88 0.77
C CYS A 16 15.07 -3.06 1.48
N ILE A 17 14.53 -3.43 2.62
CA ILE A 17 14.91 -4.65 3.34
C ILE A 17 14.15 -5.82 2.74
N VAL A 18 14.89 -6.80 2.19
CA VAL A 18 14.32 -8.03 1.63
C VAL A 18 15.30 -9.18 1.69
N GLY A 19 14.89 -10.33 2.20
CA GLY A 19 15.69 -11.55 2.27
C GLY A 19 15.61 -12.27 3.60
N ILE A 20 16.19 -13.46 3.66
CA ILE A 20 16.11 -14.38 4.81
C ILE A 20 17.38 -14.39 5.68
N HIS A 21 18.49 -13.84 5.17
CA HIS A 21 19.75 -13.83 5.92
C HIS A 21 19.80 -12.65 6.88
N ASP A 22 20.46 -12.80 8.03
CA ASP A 22 20.52 -11.75 9.05
C ASP A 22 21.01 -10.40 8.53
N PHE A 23 22.04 -10.39 7.66
CA PHE A 23 22.51 -9.17 7.05
C PHE A 23 21.49 -8.50 6.11
N GLU A 24 20.61 -9.27 5.48
CA GLU A 24 19.54 -8.77 4.62
C GLU A 24 18.38 -8.17 5.43
N ARG A 25 18.30 -8.50 6.71
CA ARG A 25 17.27 -7.98 7.63
C ARG A 25 17.64 -6.62 8.23
N THR A 26 18.89 -6.21 8.08
CA THR A 26 19.43 -4.98 8.68
C THR A 26 19.94 -3.96 7.67
N LEU A 27 20.18 -4.40 6.43
CA LEU A 27 20.72 -3.56 5.38
C LEU A 27 19.76 -3.50 4.20
N GLU A 28 19.42 -2.27 3.81
CA GLU A 28 18.68 -2.05 2.57
C GLU A 28 19.50 -2.47 1.36
N GLN A 29 18.81 -3.00 0.37
CA GLN A 29 19.41 -3.38 -0.90
C GLN A 29 18.49 -3.00 -2.06
N PRO A 30 19.07 -2.76 -3.26
CA PRO A 30 18.26 -2.42 -4.41
C PRO A 30 17.44 -3.61 -4.87
N LEU A 31 16.15 -3.38 -5.10
CA LEU A 31 15.26 -4.19 -5.92
C LEU A 31 14.92 -3.43 -7.18
N VAL A 32 14.75 -4.15 -8.29
CA VAL A 32 14.19 -3.61 -9.53
C VAL A 32 12.87 -4.30 -9.78
N CYS A 33 11.81 -3.51 -9.90
CA CYS A 33 10.46 -3.99 -10.17
C CYS A 33 10.00 -3.57 -11.57
N ASP A 34 9.52 -4.53 -12.35
CA ASP A 34 8.72 -4.29 -13.54
C ASP A 34 7.29 -4.73 -13.22
N ILE A 35 6.32 -3.88 -13.54
CA ILE A 35 4.90 -4.16 -13.32
C ILE A 35 4.07 -3.90 -14.56
N GLU A 36 3.16 -4.80 -14.87
CA GLU A 36 2.20 -4.70 -15.97
C GLU A 36 0.79 -4.95 -15.44
N VAL A 37 -0.13 -4.03 -15.74
CA VAL A 37 -1.54 -4.08 -15.31
C VAL A 37 -2.44 -4.09 -16.52
N GLY A 38 -3.15 -5.20 -16.71
CA GLY A 38 -4.17 -5.37 -17.75
C GLY A 38 -5.54 -4.93 -17.23
N PHE A 39 -6.29 -4.21 -18.04
CA PHE A 39 -7.64 -3.74 -17.72
C PHE A 39 -8.54 -3.73 -18.96
N GLU A 40 -9.84 -3.85 -18.72
CA GLU A 40 -10.82 -3.74 -19.80
C GLU A 40 -11.09 -2.29 -20.15
N ARG A 41 -10.99 -1.97 -21.42
CA ARG A 41 -11.35 -0.67 -21.95
C ARG A 41 -12.48 -0.81 -22.95
N ARG A 42 -13.48 0.06 -22.90
CA ARG A 42 -14.54 0.10 -23.88
C ARG A 42 -14.00 0.64 -25.21
N PRO A 43 -14.03 -0.15 -26.31
CA PRO A 43 -13.61 0.32 -27.62
C PRO A 43 -14.37 1.59 -28.04
N GLY A 44 -13.65 2.58 -28.60
CA GLY A 44 -14.23 3.82 -29.11
C GLY A 44 -14.47 4.94 -28.09
N LEU A 45 -14.25 4.70 -26.80
CA LEU A 45 -14.21 5.73 -25.78
C LEU A 45 -12.77 6.26 -25.68
N PHE A 46 -12.49 7.31 -26.42
CA PHE A 46 -11.23 8.06 -26.29
C PHE A 46 -11.47 9.28 -25.37
N GLY A 47 -11.78 9.01 -24.10
CA GLY A 47 -11.82 10.03 -23.08
C GLY A 47 -10.40 10.48 -22.74
N ALA A 48 -10.20 11.78 -22.53
CA ALA A 48 -8.92 12.35 -22.12
C ALA A 48 -8.79 12.40 -20.58
N THR A 49 -9.51 11.52 -19.87
CA THR A 49 -9.51 11.54 -18.40
C THR A 49 -8.77 10.34 -17.83
N LEU A 50 -7.94 10.59 -16.84
CA LEU A 50 -7.23 9.54 -16.08
C LEU A 50 -8.20 8.54 -15.38
N ALA A 51 -9.46 8.97 -15.20
CA ALA A 51 -10.50 8.12 -14.61
C ALA A 51 -10.86 6.87 -15.45
N GLU A 52 -10.42 6.79 -16.71
CA GLU A 52 -10.67 5.70 -17.64
C GLU A 52 -9.42 4.81 -17.87
N SER A 53 -8.32 5.08 -17.15
CA SER A 53 -7.05 4.38 -17.28
C SER A 53 -6.45 4.08 -15.91
N ILE A 54 -5.38 3.31 -15.91
CA ILE A 54 -4.55 3.09 -14.71
C ILE A 54 -3.62 4.30 -14.56
N ASP A 55 -3.70 4.96 -13.40
CA ASP A 55 -2.75 6.02 -13.03
C ASP A 55 -1.39 5.41 -12.71
N TYR A 56 -0.46 5.54 -13.65
CA TYR A 56 0.89 4.98 -13.50
C TYR A 56 1.71 5.69 -12.41
N ALA A 57 1.46 6.97 -12.10
CA ALA A 57 2.15 7.65 -11.01
C ALA A 57 1.70 7.09 -9.65
N ARG A 58 0.39 6.85 -9.49
CA ARG A 58 -0.16 6.17 -8.31
C ARG A 58 0.33 4.74 -8.22
N LEU A 59 0.37 4.01 -9.34
CA LEU A 59 0.87 2.63 -9.39
C LEU A 59 2.33 2.55 -8.95
N GLU A 60 3.19 3.43 -9.48
CA GLU A 60 4.62 3.49 -9.15
C GLU A 60 4.82 3.82 -7.64
N GLY A 61 4.13 4.83 -7.12
CA GLY A 61 4.18 5.19 -5.72
C GLY A 61 3.70 4.06 -4.80
N THR A 62 2.65 3.33 -5.21
CA THR A 62 2.15 2.16 -4.48
C THR A 62 3.20 1.04 -4.42
N VAL A 63 3.84 0.75 -5.55
CA VAL A 63 4.92 -0.26 -5.61
C VAL A 63 6.06 0.11 -4.65
N ARG A 64 6.50 1.37 -4.68
CA ARG A 64 7.55 1.84 -3.75
C ARG A 64 7.12 1.69 -2.30
N PHE A 65 5.92 2.15 -1.97
CA PHE A 65 5.42 2.08 -0.60
C PHE A 65 5.39 0.64 -0.07
N VAL A 66 4.82 -0.28 -0.85
CA VAL A 66 4.74 -1.69 -0.44
C VAL A 66 6.12 -2.32 -0.26
N LEU A 67 7.05 -2.08 -1.17
CA LEU A 67 8.39 -2.65 -1.09
C LEU A 67 9.25 -2.02 0.02
N GLU A 68 9.17 -0.70 0.23
CA GLU A 68 9.92 0.02 1.27
C GLU A 68 9.48 -0.40 2.68
N HIS A 69 8.17 -0.64 2.88
CA HIS A 69 7.63 -0.86 4.22
C HIS A 69 7.34 -2.32 4.56
N GLY A 70 7.16 -3.21 3.57
CA GLY A 70 6.81 -4.62 3.82
C GLY A 70 7.94 -5.47 4.40
N GLN A 71 9.20 -5.13 4.15
CA GLN A 71 10.38 -5.87 4.64
C GLN A 71 10.28 -7.39 4.44
N PHE A 72 9.88 -7.81 3.25
CA PHE A 72 9.58 -9.19 2.90
C PHE A 72 10.79 -10.14 3.09
N PHE A 73 10.50 -11.38 3.48
CA PHE A 73 11.52 -12.43 3.52
C PHE A 73 11.82 -12.99 2.13
N LEU A 74 10.77 -13.18 1.32
CA LEU A 74 10.88 -13.74 -0.03
C LEU A 74 10.40 -12.75 -1.08
N LEU A 75 11.00 -12.81 -2.27
CA LEU A 75 10.53 -12.01 -3.42
C LEU A 75 9.14 -12.45 -3.87
N GLU A 76 8.81 -13.73 -3.70
CA GLU A 76 7.51 -14.30 -4.00
C GLU A 76 6.41 -13.63 -3.16
N ASP A 77 6.61 -13.48 -1.86
CA ASP A 77 5.66 -12.81 -0.96
C ASP A 77 5.49 -11.33 -1.33
N ALA A 78 6.61 -10.65 -1.65
CA ALA A 78 6.58 -9.26 -2.09
C ALA A 78 5.79 -9.07 -3.39
N ALA A 79 6.02 -9.95 -4.38
CA ALA A 79 5.31 -9.90 -5.64
C ALA A 79 3.82 -10.25 -5.48
N GLU A 80 3.49 -11.18 -4.59
CA GLU A 80 2.11 -11.55 -4.27
C GLU A 80 1.37 -10.38 -3.59
N ALA A 81 1.99 -9.74 -2.60
CA ALA A 81 1.44 -8.56 -1.93
C ALA A 81 1.19 -7.40 -2.91
N LEU A 82 2.12 -7.17 -3.86
CA LEU A 82 1.94 -6.19 -4.92
C LEU A 82 0.77 -6.53 -5.84
N CYS A 83 0.66 -7.78 -6.29
CA CYS A 83 -0.47 -8.22 -7.10
C CYS A 83 -1.80 -8.03 -6.37
N ALA A 84 -1.88 -8.43 -5.10
CA ALA A 84 -3.08 -8.28 -4.27
C ALA A 84 -3.48 -6.80 -4.12
N THR A 85 -2.51 -5.93 -3.83
CA THR A 85 -2.74 -4.50 -3.69
C THR A 85 -3.24 -3.85 -4.98
N VAL A 86 -2.65 -4.21 -6.12
CA VAL A 86 -3.03 -3.65 -7.43
C VAL A 86 -4.38 -4.17 -7.91
N LEU A 87 -4.68 -5.44 -7.64
CA LEU A 87 -5.96 -6.08 -8.03
C LEU A 87 -7.10 -5.78 -7.06
N ALA A 88 -6.83 -5.14 -5.92
CA ALA A 88 -7.85 -4.67 -4.99
C ALA A 88 -8.88 -3.78 -5.73
N PRO A 89 -10.16 -3.79 -5.31
CA PRO A 89 -11.20 -3.03 -5.97
C PRO A 89 -10.88 -1.54 -6.10
N GLN A 90 -10.87 -1.02 -7.32
CA GLN A 90 -10.59 0.38 -7.66
C GLN A 90 -11.62 0.89 -8.68
N ARG A 91 -11.61 2.20 -9.01
CA ARG A 91 -12.50 2.80 -10.03
C ARG A 91 -12.35 2.15 -11.39
N VAL A 92 -11.11 2.04 -11.88
CA VAL A 92 -10.77 1.18 -13.02
C VAL A 92 -10.35 -0.14 -12.42
N ARG A 93 -11.07 -1.20 -12.72
CA ARG A 93 -10.78 -2.52 -12.17
C ARG A 93 -9.67 -3.17 -12.99
N PRO A 94 -8.48 -3.36 -12.42
CA PRO A 94 -7.47 -4.19 -13.04
C PRO A 94 -8.01 -5.62 -13.19
N ALA A 95 -7.85 -6.20 -14.37
CA ALA A 95 -8.24 -7.59 -14.61
C ALA A 95 -7.08 -8.55 -14.37
N ARG A 96 -5.86 -8.07 -14.60
CA ARG A 96 -4.62 -8.85 -14.47
C ARG A 96 -3.48 -7.96 -13.97
N CYS A 97 -2.61 -8.54 -13.14
CA CYS A 97 -1.35 -7.92 -12.73
C CYS A 97 -0.20 -8.91 -12.96
N THR A 98 0.90 -8.44 -13.54
CA THR A 98 2.16 -9.18 -13.64
C THR A 98 3.24 -8.37 -12.96
N VAL A 99 3.92 -8.97 -12.00
CA VAL A 99 5.04 -8.37 -11.25
C VAL A 99 6.29 -9.18 -11.50
N ARG A 100 7.39 -8.51 -11.83
CA ARG A 100 8.74 -9.09 -11.87
C ARG A 100 9.61 -8.33 -10.88
N LEU A 101 10.22 -9.05 -9.95
CA LEU A 101 11.16 -8.51 -8.98
C LEU A 101 12.54 -9.10 -9.23
N ASN A 102 13.54 -8.25 -9.36
CA ASN A 102 14.92 -8.60 -9.57
C ASN A 102 15.78 -8.06 -8.42
N LYS A 103 16.75 -8.89 -7.96
CA LYS A 103 17.64 -8.60 -6.84
C LYS A 103 19.11 -8.51 -7.32
N PRO A 104 19.54 -7.37 -7.86
CA PRO A 104 20.80 -7.27 -8.63
C PRO A 104 22.07 -7.49 -7.80
N ARG A 105 22.03 -7.26 -6.48
CA ARG A 105 23.19 -7.49 -5.59
C ARG A 105 23.25 -8.90 -5.01
N ALA A 106 22.25 -9.71 -5.20
CA ALA A 106 22.29 -11.10 -4.75
C ALA A 106 23.39 -11.89 -5.48
N LEU A 107 23.78 -13.01 -4.91
CA LEU A 107 24.80 -13.91 -5.47
C LEU A 107 26.14 -13.21 -5.79
N GLY A 108 26.47 -12.13 -5.06
CA GLY A 108 27.69 -11.37 -5.30
C GLY A 108 27.73 -10.66 -6.66
N GLY A 109 26.58 -10.36 -7.25
CA GLY A 109 26.47 -9.70 -8.56
C GLY A 109 26.85 -10.56 -9.77
N ARG A 110 27.08 -11.88 -9.59
CA ARG A 110 27.45 -12.79 -10.69
C ARG A 110 26.28 -13.05 -11.66
N CYS A 111 25.07 -12.96 -11.18
CA CYS A 111 23.84 -13.03 -11.95
C CYS A 111 22.73 -12.31 -11.17
N ILE A 112 21.62 -12.03 -11.83
CA ILE A 112 20.48 -11.32 -11.24
C ILE A 112 19.35 -12.33 -11.03
N PRO A 113 19.15 -12.87 -9.82
CA PRO A 113 17.99 -13.68 -9.53
C PRO A 113 16.75 -12.80 -9.39
N GLY A 114 15.60 -13.38 -9.67
CA GLY A 114 14.33 -12.70 -9.57
C GLY A 114 13.16 -13.66 -9.64
N VAL A 115 11.95 -13.12 -9.43
CA VAL A 115 10.69 -13.84 -9.57
C VAL A 115 9.81 -13.12 -10.57
N SER A 116 8.90 -13.86 -11.20
CA SER A 116 7.84 -13.31 -12.05
C SER A 116 6.53 -13.99 -11.69
N ILE A 117 5.58 -13.19 -11.22
CA ILE A 117 4.25 -13.65 -10.80
C ILE A 117 3.20 -12.91 -11.64
N ALA A 118 2.22 -13.65 -12.13
CA ALA A 118 1.05 -13.11 -12.82
C ALA A 118 -0.21 -13.60 -12.12
N ARG A 119 -1.15 -12.69 -11.83
CA ARG A 119 -2.44 -12.97 -11.20
C ARG A 119 -3.56 -12.28 -11.95
N SER A 120 -4.75 -12.85 -11.84
CA SER A 120 -5.98 -12.24 -12.31
C SER A 120 -6.83 -11.77 -11.12
N ALA A 121 -7.69 -10.79 -11.35
CA ALA A 121 -8.62 -10.31 -10.32
C ALA A 121 -9.56 -11.42 -9.80
N ALA A 122 -9.83 -12.45 -10.64
CA ALA A 122 -10.65 -13.59 -10.25
C ALA A 122 -9.99 -14.52 -9.22
N GLU A 123 -8.66 -14.40 -9.03
CA GLU A 123 -7.90 -15.19 -8.04
C GLU A 123 -7.83 -14.51 -6.68
N TYR A 124 -8.15 -13.20 -6.63
CA TYR A 124 -8.09 -12.42 -5.40
C TYR A 124 -9.48 -12.14 -4.84
N HIS A 125 -9.72 -12.73 -3.69
CA HIS A 125 -10.92 -12.50 -2.89
C HIS A 125 -10.46 -12.05 -1.50
N PRO A 126 -10.17 -10.74 -1.31
CA PRO A 126 -9.74 -10.24 -0.03
C PRO A 126 -10.76 -10.60 1.05
N VAL A 127 -10.27 -10.98 2.21
CA VAL A 127 -11.14 -11.18 3.37
C VAL A 127 -11.60 -9.81 3.83
N LEU A 128 -12.92 -9.60 3.81
CA LEU A 128 -13.52 -8.36 4.29
C LEU A 128 -13.77 -8.47 5.79
N GLU A 129 -13.16 -7.59 6.55
CA GLU A 129 -13.39 -7.43 7.98
C GLU A 129 -14.21 -6.18 8.28
N HIS A 130 -15.07 -6.27 9.29
CA HIS A 130 -15.83 -5.12 9.80
C HIS A 130 -15.18 -4.59 11.06
N ASN A 131 -14.88 -3.30 11.07
CA ASN A 131 -14.30 -2.62 12.22
C ASN A 131 -15.21 -1.46 12.65
N HIS A 132 -14.95 -0.86 13.82
CA HIS A 132 -15.74 0.24 14.37
C HIS A 132 -15.70 1.51 13.52
N PHE A 133 -14.64 1.69 12.70
CA PHE A 133 -14.47 2.85 11.82
C PHE A 133 -14.97 2.63 10.39
N GLY A 134 -15.22 1.39 9.98
CA GLY A 134 -15.56 1.03 8.61
C GLY A 134 -15.27 -0.42 8.29
N THR A 135 -14.67 -0.67 7.12
CA THR A 135 -14.28 -2.02 6.70
C THR A 135 -12.80 -2.09 6.33
N VAL A 136 -12.25 -3.30 6.35
CA VAL A 136 -10.85 -3.57 6.00
C VAL A 136 -10.82 -4.74 5.03
N ASP A 137 -10.22 -4.53 3.85
CA ASP A 137 -9.83 -5.63 2.98
C ASP A 137 -8.44 -6.12 3.40
N VAL A 138 -8.37 -7.37 3.85
CA VAL A 138 -7.09 -8.06 4.10
C VAL A 138 -6.53 -8.49 2.75
N LEU A 139 -5.55 -7.74 2.23
CA LEU A 139 -4.99 -7.96 0.89
C LEU A 139 -3.91 -9.05 0.90
N HIS A 140 -3.05 -9.02 1.91
CA HIS A 140 -1.97 -10.00 2.08
C HIS A 140 -1.60 -10.12 3.55
N GLU A 141 -1.39 -11.35 4.00
CA GLU A 141 -0.77 -11.65 5.30
C GLU A 141 0.34 -12.68 5.12
N GLY A 142 1.54 -12.26 5.43
CA GLY A 142 2.74 -13.07 5.37
C GLY A 142 3.52 -13.07 6.69
N PRO A 143 4.63 -13.81 6.75
CA PRO A 143 5.45 -13.88 7.96
C PRO A 143 6.17 -12.55 8.26
N ALA A 144 6.33 -11.67 7.28
CA ALA A 144 7.02 -10.38 7.43
C ALA A 144 6.07 -9.24 7.78
N CYS A 145 4.92 -9.17 7.12
CA CYS A 145 3.95 -8.09 7.26
C CYS A 145 2.54 -8.51 6.87
N GLY A 146 1.57 -7.69 7.27
CA GLY A 146 0.24 -7.65 6.70
C GLY A 146 0.06 -6.40 5.83
N VAL A 147 -0.74 -6.49 4.77
CA VAL A 147 -1.12 -5.39 3.87
C VAL A 147 -2.63 -5.30 3.84
N TYR A 148 -3.16 -4.15 4.18
CA TYR A 148 -4.58 -3.92 4.40
C TYR A 148 -5.07 -2.68 3.65
N MET A 149 -6.28 -2.71 3.11
CA MET A 149 -6.96 -1.52 2.63
C MET A 149 -8.07 -1.15 3.60
N LEU A 150 -7.92 -0.03 4.27
CA LEU A 150 -8.89 0.50 5.21
C LEU A 150 -9.89 1.37 4.45
N HIS A 151 -11.17 1.10 4.62
CA HIS A 151 -12.28 1.85 4.04
C HIS A 151 -12.98 2.64 5.13
N ILE A 152 -12.90 3.97 5.03
CA ILE A 152 -13.45 4.90 6.01
C ILE A 152 -14.66 5.61 5.38
N PRO A 153 -15.89 5.27 5.76
CA PRO A 153 -17.08 5.90 5.22
C PRO A 153 -17.15 7.40 5.55
N ALA A 154 -18.02 8.13 4.89
CA ALA A 154 -18.25 9.55 5.19
C ALA A 154 -18.55 9.74 6.68
N GLY A 155 -17.82 10.64 7.33
CA GLY A 155 -17.89 10.88 8.77
C GLY A 155 -17.28 9.80 9.66
N GLY A 156 -16.67 8.75 9.06
CA GLY A 156 -15.99 7.68 9.80
C GLY A 156 -14.76 8.20 10.53
N LEU A 157 -14.44 7.58 11.66
CA LEU A 157 -13.35 7.97 12.57
C LEU A 157 -12.55 6.74 12.98
N ILE A 158 -11.26 6.71 12.64
CA ILE A 158 -10.26 5.88 13.32
C ILE A 158 -9.83 6.70 14.55
N PRO A 159 -10.24 6.27 15.77
CA PRO A 159 -10.02 7.07 16.98
C PRO A 159 -8.53 7.21 17.31
N PRO A 160 -8.16 8.15 18.18
CA PRO A 160 -6.79 8.28 18.66
C PRO A 160 -6.30 6.97 19.29
N HIS A 161 -5.20 6.45 18.77
CA HIS A 161 -4.58 5.21 19.22
C HIS A 161 -3.06 5.23 19.06
N VAL A 162 -2.39 4.27 19.66
CA VAL A 162 -0.95 4.02 19.54
C VAL A 162 -0.67 2.55 19.34
N HIS A 163 0.48 2.26 18.76
CA HIS A 163 1.06 0.92 18.65
C HIS A 163 2.39 0.87 19.41
N ARG A 164 2.67 -0.24 20.11
CA ARG A 164 3.89 -0.42 20.89
C ARG A 164 4.85 -1.42 20.31
N THR A 165 4.33 -2.47 19.72
CA THR A 165 5.09 -3.63 19.24
C THR A 165 5.14 -3.71 17.72
N MET A 166 4.01 -3.48 17.05
CA MET A 166 4.00 -3.46 15.59
C MET A 166 4.45 -2.10 15.04
N ALA A 167 5.17 -2.13 13.93
CA ALA A 167 5.50 -0.93 13.19
C ALA A 167 4.48 -0.76 12.07
N GLU A 168 3.89 0.42 11.97
CA GLU A 168 2.84 0.73 11.03
C GLU A 168 3.26 1.82 10.04
N ALA A 169 2.92 1.59 8.77
CA ALA A 169 3.04 2.57 7.69
C ALA A 169 1.71 2.68 6.96
N GLU A 170 1.27 3.90 6.70
CA GLU A 170 -0.03 4.19 6.11
C GLU A 170 0.12 5.13 4.91
N LEU A 171 -0.46 4.77 3.77
CA LEU A 171 -0.49 5.58 2.55
C LEU A 171 -1.94 5.99 2.25
N VAL A 172 -2.20 7.28 2.26
CA VAL A 172 -3.52 7.84 1.96
C VAL A 172 -3.82 7.69 0.47
N PHE A 173 -4.86 6.95 0.13
CA PHE A 173 -5.35 6.75 -1.24
C PHE A 173 -6.54 7.64 -1.58
N GLY A 174 -7.39 7.89 -0.59
CA GLY A 174 -8.62 8.68 -0.76
C GLY A 174 -8.38 10.17 -0.58
N GLU A 175 -9.45 10.91 -0.73
CA GLU A 175 -9.50 12.36 -0.54
C GLU A 175 -10.26 12.71 0.75
N GLY A 176 -10.02 13.90 1.28
CA GLY A 176 -10.80 14.48 2.38
C GLY A 176 -10.56 13.89 3.75
N LEU A 177 -9.47 13.15 3.94
CA LEU A 177 -9.05 12.71 5.26
C LEU A 177 -8.39 13.83 6.05
N LEU A 178 -8.70 13.86 7.35
CA LEU A 178 -7.97 14.64 8.34
C LEU A 178 -7.14 13.65 9.18
N LEU A 179 -5.83 13.86 9.21
CA LEU A 179 -4.90 13.16 10.08
C LEU A 179 -4.57 14.06 11.25
N ASN A 180 -4.83 13.61 12.48
CA ASN A 180 -4.71 14.43 13.68
C ASN A 180 -5.35 15.82 13.52
N ASN A 181 -6.56 15.85 12.93
CA ASN A 181 -7.33 17.07 12.66
C ASN A 181 -6.73 18.03 11.64
N VAL A 182 -5.70 17.61 10.88
CA VAL A 182 -5.08 18.39 9.81
C VAL A 182 -5.37 17.71 8.46
N PRO A 183 -5.78 18.44 7.41
CA PRO A 183 -5.99 17.86 6.10
C PRO A 183 -4.76 17.14 5.57
N VAL A 184 -4.91 15.88 5.15
CA VAL A 184 -3.87 15.09 4.53
C VAL A 184 -4.23 14.77 3.07
N ALA A 185 -3.28 14.99 2.15
CA ALA A 185 -3.50 14.77 0.74
C ALA A 185 -3.35 13.30 0.35
N SER A 186 -4.08 12.87 -0.67
CA SER A 186 -3.83 11.60 -1.35
C SER A 186 -2.37 11.50 -1.82
N GLY A 187 -1.76 10.34 -1.66
CA GLY A 187 -0.35 10.10 -1.96
C GLY A 187 0.62 10.43 -0.83
N MET A 188 0.16 10.98 0.26
CA MET A 188 0.97 11.13 1.48
C MET A 188 0.96 9.83 2.27
N ALA A 189 2.14 9.40 2.71
CA ALA A 189 2.30 8.28 3.63
C ALA A 189 2.94 8.74 4.93
N HIS A 190 2.65 8.02 6.01
CA HIS A 190 3.22 8.24 7.33
C HIS A 190 3.74 6.91 7.89
N VAL A 191 4.84 6.98 8.63
CA VAL A 191 5.41 5.83 9.34
C VAL A 191 5.45 6.17 10.82
N TRP A 192 4.69 5.43 11.61
CA TRP A 192 4.49 5.78 12.99
C TRP A 192 5.58 5.23 13.90
N PRO A 193 6.22 6.08 14.73
CA PRO A 193 7.03 5.60 15.85
C PRO A 193 6.15 4.91 16.90
N SER A 194 6.73 3.97 17.64
CA SER A 194 6.04 3.38 18.80
C SER A 194 5.53 4.46 19.75
N ASP A 195 4.34 4.23 20.32
CA ASP A 195 3.63 5.15 21.24
C ASP A 195 3.26 6.52 20.62
N PHE A 196 3.35 6.71 19.29
CA PHE A 196 2.91 7.94 18.66
C PHE A 196 1.40 7.93 18.43
N VAL A 197 0.70 8.91 18.98
CA VAL A 197 -0.77 9.02 18.87
C VAL A 197 -1.17 9.55 17.52
N HIS A 198 -1.99 8.79 16.81
CA HIS A 198 -2.55 9.20 15.53
C HIS A 198 -4.02 8.82 15.41
N ALA A 199 -4.74 9.54 14.55
CA ALA A 199 -6.17 9.39 14.31
C ALA A 199 -6.53 9.88 12.92
N TYR A 200 -7.51 9.24 12.27
CA TYR A 200 -8.05 9.72 11.00
C TYR A 200 -9.54 9.98 11.10
N MET A 201 -9.97 11.05 10.48
CA MET A 201 -11.39 11.37 10.29
C MET A 201 -11.66 11.60 8.80
N ASN A 202 -12.67 10.96 8.26
CA ASN A 202 -13.12 11.25 6.90
C ASN A 202 -14.12 12.41 6.92
N ALA A 203 -13.65 13.60 6.55
CA ALA A 203 -14.48 14.81 6.42
C ALA A 203 -15.15 14.92 5.03
N HIS A 204 -14.90 14.00 4.10
CA HIS A 204 -15.50 13.99 2.77
C HIS A 204 -16.90 13.37 2.79
N SER A 205 -17.70 13.66 1.76
CA SER A 205 -19.05 13.10 1.60
C SER A 205 -19.09 11.69 0.98
N ALA A 206 -17.93 11.15 0.58
CA ALA A 206 -17.77 9.81 0.04
C ALA A 206 -16.77 9.03 0.91
N GLU A 207 -16.75 7.71 0.74
CA GLU A 207 -15.74 6.85 1.34
C GLU A 207 -14.32 7.29 0.96
N SER A 208 -13.39 7.18 1.89
CA SER A 208 -11.96 7.39 1.69
C SER A 208 -11.18 6.15 2.11
N THR A 209 -9.98 5.97 1.55
CA THR A 209 -9.19 4.75 1.76
C THR A 209 -7.76 5.03 2.15
N ILE A 210 -7.20 4.13 2.95
CA ILE A 210 -5.79 4.12 3.38
C ILE A 210 -5.24 2.72 3.10
N LEU A 211 -4.07 2.65 2.45
CA LEU A 211 -3.29 1.42 2.37
C LEU A 211 -2.38 1.36 3.59
N CYS A 212 -2.58 0.35 4.42
CA CYS A 212 -1.84 0.14 5.66
C CYS A 212 -0.91 -1.07 5.54
N ILE A 213 0.31 -0.96 6.06
CA ILE A 213 1.27 -2.06 6.20
C ILE A 213 1.67 -2.17 7.66
N ASN A 214 1.37 -3.30 8.27
CA ASN A 214 1.82 -3.63 9.63
C ASN A 214 2.94 -4.65 9.59
N ARG A 215 4.05 -4.34 10.20
CA ARG A 215 5.14 -5.26 10.51
C ARG A 215 5.10 -5.56 12.00
N LEU A 216 5.04 -6.68 12.40
CA LEU A 216 4.47 -7.95 12.13
C LEU A 216 3.06 -7.83 11.52
N ARG A 217 2.22 -8.88 11.47
CA ARG A 217 0.81 -8.74 11.09
C ARG A 217 0.06 -7.86 12.10
N PHE A 218 -1.10 -7.34 11.69
CA PHE A 218 -1.97 -6.60 12.61
C PHE A 218 -2.31 -7.44 13.85
N ASP A 219 -2.09 -6.86 15.01
CA ASP A 219 -2.48 -7.41 16.31
C ASP A 219 -3.48 -6.47 16.97
N PRO A 220 -4.76 -6.86 17.07
CA PRO A 220 -5.78 -6.03 17.72
C PRO A 220 -5.45 -5.66 19.18
N GLN A 221 -4.59 -6.43 19.86
CA GLN A 221 -4.17 -6.13 21.23
C GLN A 221 -3.13 -5.01 21.30
N ASP A 222 -2.45 -4.72 20.17
CA ASP A 222 -1.49 -3.62 20.06
C ASP A 222 -2.12 -2.30 19.53
N GLU A 223 -3.39 -2.32 19.16
CA GLU A 223 -4.17 -1.10 18.89
C GLU A 223 -4.73 -0.55 20.21
N ILE A 224 -3.96 0.35 20.84
CA ILE A 224 -4.26 0.87 22.17
C ILE A 224 -4.95 2.24 22.04
N LEU A 225 -6.24 2.29 22.34
CA LEU A 225 -7.02 3.53 22.31
C LEU A 225 -6.52 4.51 23.37
N VAL A 226 -6.42 5.78 22.99
CA VAL A 226 -5.97 6.88 23.86
C VAL A 226 -7.11 7.90 24.03
N THR A 227 -7.38 8.28 25.28
CA THR A 227 -8.33 9.34 25.58
C THR A 227 -7.66 10.71 25.44
N THR A 228 -7.70 11.25 24.23
CA THR A 228 -7.15 12.58 23.91
C THR A 228 -8.14 13.33 23.02
N HIS A 229 -8.30 14.63 23.25
CA HIS A 229 -9.11 15.45 22.35
C HIS A 229 -8.41 15.60 21.01
N LEU A 230 -9.17 15.53 19.90
CA LEU A 230 -8.61 15.67 18.54
C LEU A 230 -7.83 16.99 18.37
N ALA A 231 -8.17 18.05 19.10
CA ALA A 231 -7.47 19.33 19.07
C ALA A 231 -6.08 19.31 19.75
N ASP A 232 -5.81 18.32 20.58
CA ASP A 232 -4.57 18.19 21.37
C ASP A 232 -3.62 17.11 20.77
N LEU A 233 -3.95 16.59 19.59
CA LEU A 233 -3.14 15.57 18.93
C LEU A 233 -1.83 16.15 18.40
N PRO A 234 -0.72 15.36 18.41
CA PRO A 234 0.59 15.84 18.00
C PRO A 234 0.69 16.10 16.49
N ASP A 235 1.66 16.93 16.12
CA ASP A 235 2.02 17.19 14.71
C ASP A 235 2.58 15.92 14.04
N THR A 236 2.02 15.57 12.89
CA THR A 236 2.38 14.38 12.10
C THR A 236 3.36 14.68 10.96
N THR A 237 3.60 15.96 10.66
CA THR A 237 4.43 16.41 9.54
C THR A 237 5.83 15.75 9.48
N PRO A 238 6.56 15.55 10.61
CA PRO A 238 7.88 14.92 10.57
C PRO A 238 7.91 13.48 10.05
N PHE A 239 6.78 12.79 10.05
CA PHE A 239 6.68 11.37 9.68
C PHE A 239 6.11 11.17 8.28
N GLY A 240 5.80 12.27 7.58
CA GLY A 240 5.18 12.27 6.25
C GLY A 240 6.19 12.16 5.11
N LYS A 241 5.85 11.33 4.11
CA LYS A 241 6.56 11.22 2.82
C LYS A 241 5.54 11.12 1.69
N ARG A 242 5.77 11.85 0.60
CA ARG A 242 4.88 11.78 -0.58
C ARG A 242 5.34 10.67 -1.53
N TYR A 243 4.39 9.85 -1.97
CA TYR A 243 4.61 8.77 -2.94
C TYR A 243 4.02 9.07 -4.31
N PHE A 244 2.89 9.77 -4.39
CA PHE A 244 2.27 10.18 -5.64
C PHE A 244 1.45 11.48 -5.46
N GLY A 245 0.84 11.96 -6.54
CA GLY A 245 0.07 13.22 -6.56
C GLY A 245 0.92 14.43 -6.94
N ILE A 246 0.25 15.54 -7.19
CA ILE A 246 0.92 16.81 -7.55
C ILE A 246 1.50 17.43 -6.27
N PRO A 247 2.73 17.99 -6.34
CA PRO A 247 3.37 18.66 -5.20
C PRO A 247 2.58 19.85 -4.68
#